data_ee945cf3e1c1ad93a737bd71d5d214c6
#
_entry.id   ee945cf3e1c1ad93a737bd71d5d214c6
#
_cell.length_a   1.000
_cell.length_b   1.000
_cell.length_c   1.000
_cell.angle_alpha   90.00
_cell.angle_beta   90.00
_cell.angle_gamma   90.00
#
_symmetry.space_group_name_H-M   'P 1'
#
loop_
_entity.id
_entity.type
_entity.pdbx_description
1 polymer ?
#
loop_
_entity_poly.entity_id
_entity_poly.type
_entity_poly.pdbx_seq_one_letter_code
_entity_poly.pdbx_strand_id
1 'polypeptide(L)'
;KYVSIEVDDTTKKIRKVELREIRRYEAVGFLNDAETKVGGKEMLRRASAENGGAIGDNDEQFLFDNHRYFDTRCYFYRPQIPRGLEQYWLVTGKYSSGRQTFVSCFNRYERRRFVWLSIDFDAKFLVLRRLP
;
A
#
# COMPACT_ATOMS: atom_id res chain seq x y z
N LYS A 1 -10.53 1.50 -9.87
CA LYS A 1 -9.48 0.49 -9.84
C LYS A 1 -8.30 0.87 -8.95
N TYR A 2 -8.01 2.15 -8.84
CA TYR A 2 -6.95 2.69 -8.01
C TYR A 2 -7.50 3.72 -7.05
N VAL A 3 -6.88 3.81 -5.88
CA VAL A 3 -7.11 4.91 -4.95
C VAL A 3 -5.90 5.83 -5.03
N SER A 4 -6.11 7.04 -5.53
CA SER A 4 -5.04 8.04 -5.67
C SER A 4 -5.14 9.04 -4.54
N ILE A 5 -3.99 9.38 -3.97
CA ILE A 5 -3.90 10.27 -2.81
C ILE A 5 -2.85 11.33 -3.07
N GLU A 6 -3.21 12.58 -2.80
CA GLU A 6 -2.28 13.70 -2.83
C GLU A 6 -2.06 14.21 -1.41
N VAL A 7 -0.81 14.38 -1.03
CA VAL A 7 -0.42 14.84 0.30
C VAL A 7 0.57 15.98 0.18
N ASP A 8 0.26 17.11 0.80
CA ASP A 8 1.24 18.16 1.04
C ASP A 8 2.09 17.74 2.25
N ASP A 9 3.33 17.36 2.00
CA ASP A 9 4.21 16.84 3.04
C ASP A 9 4.75 17.91 4.00
N THR A 10 4.58 19.18 3.67
CA THR A 10 4.96 20.27 4.56
C THR A 10 3.89 20.55 5.61
N THR A 11 2.63 20.62 5.18
CA THR A 11 1.49 20.86 6.07
C THR A 11 0.92 19.60 6.68
N LYS A 12 1.30 18.42 6.13
CA LYS A 12 0.74 17.13 6.52
C LYS A 12 -0.77 17.01 6.26
N LYS A 13 -1.30 17.80 5.31
CA LYS A 13 -2.71 17.81 4.98
C LYS A 13 -2.95 17.11 3.65
N ILE A 14 -3.94 16.26 3.63
CA ILE A 14 -4.38 15.58 2.43
C ILE A 14 -5.14 16.56 1.55
N ARG A 15 -4.84 16.56 0.25
CA ARG A 15 -5.52 17.34 -0.79
C ARG A 15 -5.42 18.87 -0.65
N LYS A 16 -4.56 19.37 0.20
CA LYS A 16 -4.31 20.80 0.21
C LYS A 16 -3.18 21.11 -0.76
N VAL A 17 -3.49 21.88 -1.79
CA VAL A 17 -2.51 22.30 -2.80
C VAL A 17 -1.97 23.67 -2.40
N GLU A 18 -0.68 23.75 -2.15
CA GLU A 18 0.06 24.99 -1.96
C GLU A 18 1.29 24.95 -2.86
N LEU A 19 2.05 26.04 -2.92
CA LEU A 19 3.29 26.12 -3.71
C LEU A 19 4.43 25.37 -2.99
N ARG A 20 4.26 24.06 -2.81
CA ARG A 20 5.18 23.21 -2.07
C ARG A 20 5.22 21.82 -2.67
N GLU A 21 6.13 20.99 -2.20
CA GLU A 21 6.21 19.61 -2.63
C GLU A 21 4.92 18.85 -2.29
N ILE A 22 4.36 18.19 -3.29
CA ILE A 22 3.21 17.32 -3.15
C ILE A 22 3.65 15.91 -3.47
N ARG A 23 3.29 14.98 -2.59
CA ARG A 23 3.49 13.55 -2.83
C ARG A 23 2.16 12.93 -3.25
N ARG A 24 2.21 12.20 -4.35
CA ARG A 24 1.04 11.48 -4.86
C ARG A 24 1.29 9.99 -4.80
N TYR A 25 0.30 9.28 -4.31
CA TYR A 25 0.36 7.84 -4.17
C TYR A 25 -0.87 7.20 -4.82
N GLU A 26 -0.72 5.97 -5.24
CA GLU A 26 -1.86 5.14 -5.60
C GLU A 26 -1.75 3.77 -4.95
N ALA A 27 -2.90 3.22 -4.57
CA ALA A 27 -3.00 1.88 -4.04
C ALA A 27 -3.52 0.95 -5.14
N VAL A 28 -2.84 -0.16 -5.37
CA VAL A 28 -3.07 -1.04 -6.51
C VAL A 28 -3.28 -2.48 -6.03
N GLY A 29 -4.33 -3.12 -6.56
CA GLY A 29 -4.56 -4.54 -6.34
C GLY A 29 -3.63 -5.41 -7.18
N PHE A 30 -3.35 -6.59 -6.71
CA PHE A 30 -2.47 -7.57 -7.36
C PHE A 30 -3.17 -8.89 -7.72
N LEU A 31 -4.43 -9.06 -7.34
CA LEU A 31 -5.19 -10.28 -7.66
C LEU A 31 -5.78 -10.21 -9.07
N ASN A 32 -5.75 -11.33 -9.78
CA ASN A 32 -6.50 -11.51 -11.02
C ASN A 32 -7.99 -11.74 -10.69
N ASP A 33 -8.87 -11.61 -11.69
CA ASP A 33 -10.31 -11.60 -11.46
C ASP A 33 -10.86 -12.88 -10.78
N ALA A 34 -10.27 -14.03 -11.06
CA ALA A 34 -10.71 -15.30 -10.48
C ALA A 34 -9.99 -15.70 -9.20
N GLU A 35 -8.99 -14.93 -8.79
CA GLU A 35 -8.18 -15.27 -7.64
C GLU A 35 -8.74 -14.65 -6.35
N THR A 36 -8.61 -15.39 -5.25
CA THR A 36 -8.95 -14.90 -3.92
C THR A 36 -7.71 -14.59 -3.09
N LYS A 37 -6.57 -15.17 -3.44
CA LYS A 37 -5.29 -14.98 -2.76
C LYS A 37 -4.14 -15.40 -3.65
N VAL A 38 -2.94 -14.91 -3.34
CA VAL A 38 -1.67 -15.34 -3.95
C VAL A 38 -0.60 -15.40 -2.88
N GLY A 39 0.44 -16.20 -3.10
CA GLY A 39 1.59 -16.24 -2.21
C GLY A 39 2.39 -14.94 -2.23
N GLY A 40 3.15 -14.68 -1.15
CA GLY A 40 3.88 -13.43 -1.00
C GLY A 40 4.91 -13.16 -2.09
N LYS A 41 5.63 -14.18 -2.55
CA LYS A 41 6.60 -14.02 -3.65
C LYS A 41 5.92 -13.58 -4.95
N GLU A 42 4.79 -14.20 -5.28
CA GLU A 42 4.03 -13.86 -6.47
C GLU A 42 3.41 -12.45 -6.34
N MET A 43 2.91 -12.11 -5.18
CA MET A 43 2.41 -10.75 -4.90
C MET A 43 3.50 -9.71 -5.18
N LEU A 44 4.71 -9.89 -4.66
CA LEU A 44 5.81 -8.97 -4.89
C LEU A 44 6.23 -8.90 -6.36
N ARG A 45 6.25 -10.03 -7.04
CA ARG A 45 6.56 -10.07 -8.48
C ARG A 45 5.58 -9.23 -9.27
N ARG A 46 4.29 -9.40 -9.03
CA ARG A 46 3.23 -8.63 -9.70
C ARG A 46 3.31 -7.15 -9.37
N ALA A 47 3.51 -6.82 -8.10
CA ALA A 47 3.65 -5.45 -7.66
C ALA A 47 4.83 -4.74 -8.34
N SER A 48 5.96 -5.42 -8.44
CA SER A 48 7.16 -4.85 -9.07
C SER A 48 7.02 -4.71 -10.58
N ALA A 49 6.42 -5.70 -11.25
CA ALA A 49 6.31 -5.72 -12.71
C ALA A 49 5.27 -4.72 -13.23
N GLU A 50 4.10 -4.65 -12.58
CA GLU A 50 2.97 -3.87 -13.08
C GLU A 50 2.96 -2.42 -12.61
N ASN A 51 3.57 -2.14 -11.47
CA ASN A 51 3.43 -0.85 -10.81
C ASN A 51 4.70 -0.02 -10.78
N GLY A 52 5.70 -0.37 -11.59
CA GLY A 52 6.93 0.42 -11.67
C GLY A 52 7.80 0.38 -10.42
N GLY A 53 7.55 -0.59 -9.55
CA GLY A 53 8.37 -0.82 -8.37
C GLY A 53 7.76 -0.36 -7.05
N ALA A 54 8.47 -0.70 -6.01
CA ALA A 54 8.12 -0.39 -4.64
C ALA A 54 8.22 1.10 -4.33
N ILE A 55 7.51 1.52 -3.31
CA ILE A 55 7.76 2.81 -2.67
C ILE A 55 9.20 2.81 -2.15
N GLY A 56 9.94 3.88 -2.43
CA GLY A 56 11.28 4.04 -1.91
C GLY A 56 11.29 4.28 -0.41
N ASP A 57 12.43 4.01 0.22
CA ASP A 57 12.61 4.16 1.67
C ASP A 57 12.28 5.57 2.17
N ASN A 58 12.42 6.58 1.32
CA ASN A 58 12.13 7.97 1.66
C ASN A 58 10.66 8.25 1.99
N ASP A 59 9.76 7.43 1.46
CA ASP A 59 8.33 7.59 1.71
C ASP A 59 7.83 6.77 2.92
N GLU A 60 8.55 5.74 3.28
CA GLU A 60 8.10 4.78 4.30
C GLU A 60 7.87 5.45 5.66
N GLN A 61 8.85 6.21 6.14
CA GLN A 61 8.75 6.90 7.42
C GLN A 61 7.62 7.93 7.41
N PHE A 62 7.50 8.68 6.33
CA PHE A 62 6.43 9.66 6.16
C PHE A 62 5.05 9.00 6.22
N LEU A 63 4.86 7.89 5.51
CA LEU A 63 3.60 7.16 5.48
C LEU A 63 3.23 6.61 6.85
N PHE A 64 4.17 5.99 7.55
CA PHE A 64 3.90 5.45 8.87
C PHE A 64 3.60 6.54 9.90
N ASP A 65 4.31 7.66 9.84
CA ASP A 65 4.09 8.77 10.78
C ASP A 65 2.75 9.49 10.55
N ASN A 66 2.21 9.39 9.35
CA ASN A 66 0.96 10.04 8.96
C ASN A 66 -0.17 9.05 8.66
N HIS A 67 -0.05 7.80 9.08
CA HIS A 67 -0.97 6.71 8.71
C HIS A 67 -2.44 7.03 8.95
N ARG A 68 -2.78 7.75 10.01
CA ARG A 68 -4.16 8.09 10.37
C ARG A 68 -4.84 9.08 9.42
N TYR A 69 -4.06 9.76 8.58
CA TYR A 69 -4.58 10.71 7.60
C TYR A 69 -4.91 10.08 6.26
N PHE A 70 -4.54 8.83 6.08
CA PHE A 70 -4.83 8.10 4.84
C PHE A 70 -6.10 7.30 5.01
N ASP A 71 -7.02 7.51 4.09
CA ASP A 71 -8.24 6.71 4.06
C ASP A 71 -7.98 5.41 3.31
N THR A 72 -7.78 4.34 4.05
CA THR A 72 -7.43 3.03 3.54
C THR A 72 -8.63 2.15 3.22
N ARG A 73 -9.83 2.74 3.11
CA ARG A 73 -11.00 2.01 2.64
C ARG A 73 -10.95 1.83 1.13
N CYS A 74 -11.51 0.74 0.66
CA CYS A 74 -11.68 0.50 -0.76
C CYS A 74 -12.90 1.28 -1.28
N TYR A 75 -12.71 2.08 -2.33
CA TYR A 75 -13.76 2.87 -2.95
C TYR A 75 -14.26 2.32 -4.27
N PHE A 76 -13.67 1.27 -4.78
CA PHE A 76 -14.10 0.64 -6.01
C PHE A 76 -14.58 -0.78 -5.75
N TYR A 77 -15.54 -1.20 -6.55
CA TYR A 77 -16.08 -2.54 -6.44
C TYR A 77 -15.30 -3.52 -7.31
N ARG A 78 -14.93 -4.64 -6.70
CA ARG A 78 -14.46 -5.86 -7.36
C ARG A 78 -14.95 -7.05 -6.55
N PRO A 79 -15.20 -8.21 -7.17
CA PRO A 79 -15.64 -9.38 -6.41
C PRO A 79 -14.73 -9.76 -5.24
N GLN A 80 -13.41 -9.59 -5.42
CA GLN A 80 -12.43 -9.88 -4.38
C GLN A 80 -12.28 -8.76 -3.35
N ILE A 81 -12.71 -7.54 -3.69
CA ILE A 81 -12.51 -6.34 -2.88
C ILE A 81 -13.84 -5.64 -2.70
N PRO A 82 -14.63 -6.03 -1.68
CA PRO A 82 -15.90 -5.37 -1.39
C PRO A 82 -15.70 -3.88 -1.13
N ARG A 83 -16.60 -3.06 -1.66
CA ARG A 83 -16.55 -1.61 -1.49
C ARG A 83 -16.63 -1.24 0.00
N GLY A 84 -15.79 -0.31 0.42
CA GLY A 84 -15.76 0.16 1.80
C GLY A 84 -14.99 -0.72 2.77
N LEU A 85 -14.43 -1.85 2.30
CA LEU A 85 -13.59 -2.70 3.12
C LEU A 85 -12.35 -1.94 3.58
N GLU A 86 -12.05 -2.01 4.86
CA GLU A 86 -10.81 -1.49 5.41
C GLU A 86 -9.65 -2.37 4.96
N GLN A 87 -8.62 -1.76 4.39
CA GLN A 87 -7.49 -2.48 3.82
C GLN A 87 -6.18 -2.10 4.50
N TYR A 88 -5.17 -2.94 4.32
CA TYR A 88 -3.79 -2.61 4.62
C TYR A 88 -3.08 -2.23 3.33
N TRP A 89 -2.35 -1.15 3.36
CA TRP A 89 -1.53 -0.71 2.25
C TRP A 89 -0.09 -1.15 2.48
N LEU A 90 0.37 -2.04 1.60
CA LEU A 90 1.72 -2.59 1.64
C LEU A 90 2.73 -1.56 1.16
N VAL A 91 3.73 -1.35 1.98
CA VAL A 91 4.94 -0.61 1.64
C VAL A 91 6.02 -1.65 1.40
N THR A 92 6.40 -1.82 0.17
CA THR A 92 7.09 -3.03 -0.31
C THR A 92 8.59 -3.12 -0.03
N GLY A 93 9.08 -2.51 1.01
CA GLY A 93 10.41 -2.81 1.52
C GLY A 93 10.48 -4.25 2.04
N LYS A 94 11.49 -4.99 1.62
CA LYS A 94 11.73 -6.33 2.18
C LYS A 94 12.61 -6.23 3.40
N TYR A 95 12.22 -6.90 4.45
CA TYR A 95 13.00 -7.03 5.67
C TYR A 95 13.21 -8.50 5.97
N SER A 96 14.35 -8.84 6.58
CA SER A 96 14.67 -10.21 6.94
C SER A 96 14.94 -10.32 8.43
N SER A 97 14.43 -11.37 9.04
CA SER A 97 14.74 -11.75 10.41
C SER A 97 14.98 -13.26 10.43
N GLY A 98 16.23 -13.65 10.67
CA GLY A 98 16.63 -15.04 10.54
C GLY A 98 16.46 -15.52 9.10
N ARG A 99 15.70 -16.61 8.91
CA ARG A 99 15.42 -17.21 7.60
C ARG A 99 14.14 -16.69 6.97
N GLN A 100 13.41 -15.80 7.65
CA GLN A 100 12.11 -15.32 7.18
C GLN A 100 12.22 -13.91 6.63
N THR A 101 11.47 -13.67 5.56
CA THR A 101 11.34 -12.36 4.93
C THR A 101 9.95 -11.83 5.18
N PHE A 102 9.84 -10.55 5.45
CA PHE A 102 8.56 -9.89 5.70
C PHE A 102 8.50 -8.54 4.99
N VAL A 103 7.28 -8.04 4.86
CA VAL A 103 6.98 -6.72 4.34
C VAL A 103 6.22 -5.91 5.38
N SER A 104 6.25 -4.61 5.24
CA SER A 104 5.49 -3.70 6.10
C SER A 104 4.21 -3.26 5.43
N CYS A 105 3.20 -3.01 6.23
CA CYS A 105 1.97 -2.38 5.78
C CYS A 105 1.41 -1.47 6.87
N PHE A 106 0.44 -0.65 6.51
CA PHE A 106 -0.27 0.21 7.45
C PHE A 106 -1.73 0.37 7.02
N ASN A 107 -2.53 0.84 7.92
CA ASN A 107 -3.82 1.45 7.62
C ASN A 107 -4.04 2.64 8.56
N ARG A 108 -5.17 3.32 8.48
CA ARG A 108 -5.41 4.51 9.31
C ARG A 108 -5.47 4.23 10.80
N TYR A 109 -5.67 2.97 11.21
CA TYR A 109 -5.75 2.56 12.62
C TYR A 109 -4.44 1.99 13.15
N GLU A 110 -3.59 1.47 12.27
CA GLU A 110 -2.38 0.75 12.63
C GLU A 110 -1.20 1.33 11.88
N ARG A 111 -0.32 1.99 12.63
CA ARG A 111 0.82 2.73 12.07
C ARG A 111 1.73 1.84 11.23
N ARG A 112 2.02 0.64 11.70
CA ARG A 112 2.92 -0.29 11.02
C ARG A 112 2.63 -1.70 11.47
N ARG A 113 2.48 -2.59 10.51
CA ARG A 113 2.34 -4.02 10.73
C ARG A 113 3.31 -4.77 9.86
N PHE A 114 3.94 -5.80 10.42
CA PHE A 114 4.80 -6.70 9.66
C PHE A 114 4.03 -7.93 9.23
N VAL A 115 4.20 -8.33 7.98
CA VAL A 115 3.56 -9.52 7.42
C VAL A 115 4.61 -10.40 6.78
N TRP A 116 4.64 -11.68 7.17
CA TRP A 116 5.57 -12.64 6.60
C TRP A 116 5.23 -12.93 5.14
N LEU A 117 6.26 -13.00 4.28
CA LEU A 117 6.06 -13.37 2.87
C LEU A 117 5.65 -14.82 2.67
N SER A 118 5.82 -15.65 3.67
CA SER A 118 5.42 -17.06 3.62
C SER A 118 3.91 -17.29 3.67
N ILE A 119 3.12 -16.27 4.00
CA ILE A 119 1.66 -16.39 4.03
C ILE A 119 1.06 -16.03 2.67
N ASP A 120 -0.23 -16.32 2.52
CA ASP A 120 -1.00 -15.88 1.36
C ASP A 120 -1.55 -14.47 1.57
N PHE A 121 -1.54 -13.69 0.50
CA PHE A 121 -2.04 -12.31 0.49
C PHE A 121 -3.36 -12.26 -0.27
N ASP A 122 -4.37 -11.74 0.38
CA ASP A 122 -5.73 -11.65 -0.14
C ASP A 122 -6.14 -10.19 -0.46
N ALA A 123 -7.44 -10.00 -0.70
CA ALA A 123 -7.98 -8.70 -1.09
C ALA A 123 -7.91 -7.61 -0.02
N LYS A 124 -7.61 -7.95 1.23
CA LYS A 124 -7.43 -6.93 2.27
C LYS A 124 -6.10 -6.18 2.17
N PHE A 125 -5.21 -6.61 1.27
CA PHE A 125 -3.95 -5.94 1.01
C PHE A 125 -3.95 -5.27 -0.35
N LEU A 126 -3.49 -4.04 -0.41
CA LEU A 126 -3.16 -3.33 -1.64
C LEU A 126 -1.70 -2.91 -1.60
N VAL A 127 -1.08 -2.82 -2.77
CA VAL A 127 0.30 -2.33 -2.87
C VAL A 127 0.27 -0.83 -3.09
N LEU A 128 0.99 -0.10 -2.29
CA LEU A 128 1.12 1.34 -2.41
C LEU A 128 2.31 1.67 -3.30
N ARG A 129 2.14 2.63 -4.21
CA ARG A 129 3.22 3.12 -5.04
C ARG A 129 3.16 4.64 -5.13
N ARG A 130 4.33 5.26 -5.26
CA ARG A 130 4.43 6.70 -5.46
C ARG A 130 4.30 7.02 -6.95
N LEU A 131 3.49 8.01 -7.26
CA LEU A 131 3.35 8.56 -8.61
C LEU A 131 4.40 9.65 -8.85
N PRO A 132 4.86 9.80 -10.10
CA PRO A 132 5.78 10.88 -10.47
C PRO A 132 5.18 12.26 -10.27
#